data_636ba3be1a6d76e4aec01258dfc475cb
#
_entry.id   636ba3be1a6d76e4aec01258dfc475cb
#
_cell.length_a   1.000
_cell.length_b   1.000
_cell.length_c   1.000
_cell.angle_alpha   90.00
_cell.angle_beta   90.00
_cell.angle_gamma   90.00
#
_symmetry.space_group_name_H-M   'P 1'
#
loop_
_entity.id
_entity.type
_entity.pdbx_description
1 polymer ?
#
loop_
_entity_poly.entity_id
_entity_poly.type
_entity_poly.pdbx_seq_one_letter_code
_entity_poly.pdbx_strand_id
1 'polypeptide(L)'
;VDEQFLDKASPELINAALRAISAGDLWLNKIRYNDKGERIRANVCLEVYLPHRGTCLLQHINLGACSIDEIKGAFIEGMTQLCELHAQTGVGDTGEYLPPIVDKQVGLGLLGLANFLSIHEISYAEFGKALKAFNQEDPEDWYEVMDKPVGNAVFAIHQGIHAAADIAREAGMDRAFAIAPTASCSYRYQDLRGFTTTPEIAPPIAREVDRDSGTFGVESFDYGPVETAAEVGWDAYKLVTDELIRMYQASGLLHGYSFNSWSDVVVYDEAFLKDWLESPQTSLYYSLQILPDTQRKDDAYAALDDDFKSMFGLDDESEAEGPSASCSLEAGFCAACAE
;
A
#
# COMPACT_ATOMS: atom_id res chain seq x y z
N VAL A 1 -9.72 3.89 15.38
CA VAL A 1 -10.86 4.82 15.29
C VAL A 1 -12.07 4.11 14.72
N ASP A 2 -13.26 4.65 14.97
CA ASP A 2 -14.52 4.22 14.39
C ASP A 2 -15.20 5.41 13.69
N GLU A 3 -16.34 5.18 13.06
CA GLU A 3 -17.11 6.21 12.34
C GLU A 3 -17.57 7.36 13.25
N GLN A 4 -17.66 7.12 14.56
CA GLN A 4 -18.09 8.10 15.54
C GLN A 4 -16.93 8.91 16.13
N PHE A 5 -15.71 8.72 15.60
CA PHE A 5 -14.51 9.39 16.15
C PHE A 5 -14.66 10.91 16.10
N LEU A 6 -15.10 11.48 14.98
CA LEU A 6 -15.29 12.92 14.83
C LEU A 6 -16.38 13.49 15.74
N ASP A 7 -17.45 12.72 15.99
CA ASP A 7 -18.56 13.15 16.86
C ASP A 7 -18.19 13.11 18.35
N LYS A 8 -17.25 12.26 18.73
CA LYS A 8 -16.91 11.99 20.14
C LYS A 8 -15.61 12.64 20.60
N ALA A 9 -14.68 12.90 19.69
CA ALA A 9 -13.41 13.50 20.01
C ALA A 9 -13.54 15.02 20.24
N SER A 10 -12.72 15.56 21.18
CA SER A 10 -12.67 17.00 21.32
C SER A 10 -11.94 17.64 20.13
N PRO A 11 -12.22 18.92 19.80
CA PRO A 11 -11.50 19.63 18.73
C PRO A 11 -9.98 19.63 18.93
N GLU A 12 -9.51 19.69 20.18
CA GLU A 12 -8.10 19.67 20.52
C GLU A 12 -7.47 18.30 20.15
N LEU A 13 -8.19 17.20 20.40
CA LEU A 13 -7.75 15.85 20.06
C LEU A 13 -7.73 15.64 18.54
N ILE A 14 -8.75 16.11 17.83
CA ILE A 14 -8.82 16.05 16.37
C ILE A 14 -7.63 16.83 15.77
N ASN A 15 -7.40 18.07 16.21
CA ASN A 15 -6.29 18.89 15.73
C ASN A 15 -4.92 18.29 16.06
N ALA A 16 -4.76 17.68 17.23
CA ALA A 16 -3.51 16.99 17.58
C ALA A 16 -3.28 15.76 16.68
N ALA A 17 -4.32 14.97 16.42
CA ALA A 17 -4.24 13.82 15.52
C ALA A 17 -3.89 14.23 14.10
N LEU A 18 -4.52 15.27 13.55
CA LEU A 18 -4.25 15.77 12.20
C LEU A 18 -2.81 16.26 12.02
N ARG A 19 -2.28 16.98 13.02
CA ARG A 19 -0.85 17.39 13.00
C ARG A 19 0.08 16.19 13.04
N ALA A 20 -0.22 15.20 13.88
CA ALA A 20 0.60 14.00 13.99
C ALA A 20 0.53 13.12 12.73
N ILE A 21 -0.64 13.05 12.06
CA ILE A 21 -0.79 12.38 10.76
C ILE A 21 0.04 13.09 9.70
N SER A 22 -0.07 14.42 9.62
CA SER A 22 0.70 15.22 8.65
C SER A 22 2.21 15.07 8.84
N ALA A 23 2.67 14.96 10.08
CA ALA A 23 4.07 14.74 10.41
C ALA A 23 4.56 13.30 10.20
N GLY A 24 3.64 12.34 9.90
CA GLY A 24 3.99 10.91 9.81
C GLY A 24 4.11 10.20 11.15
N ASP A 25 3.81 10.87 12.27
CA ASP A 25 3.97 10.34 13.63
C ASP A 25 2.77 9.51 14.11
N LEU A 26 1.63 9.62 13.44
CA LEU A 26 0.40 8.91 13.79
C LEU A 26 -0.21 8.22 12.59
N TRP A 27 -0.45 6.92 12.74
CA TRP A 27 -1.18 6.11 11.79
C TRP A 27 -2.53 5.72 12.36
N LEU A 28 -3.54 5.67 11.50
CA LEU A 28 -4.89 5.34 11.90
C LEU A 28 -5.32 4.01 11.32
N ASN A 29 -6.14 3.31 12.09
CA ASN A 29 -6.75 2.07 11.68
C ASN A 29 -8.21 2.03 12.12
N LYS A 30 -9.11 1.64 11.23
CA LYS A 30 -10.53 1.46 11.56
C LYS A 30 -10.71 0.25 12.46
N ILE A 31 -11.53 0.38 13.48
CA ILE A 31 -11.81 -0.72 14.41
C ILE A 31 -12.58 -1.82 13.68
N ARG A 32 -12.14 -3.07 13.85
CA ARG A 32 -12.81 -4.25 13.32
C ARG A 32 -13.02 -5.32 14.39
N TYR A 33 -14.03 -6.13 14.17
CA TYR A 33 -14.37 -7.27 15.03
C TYR A 33 -14.47 -8.53 14.17
N ASN A 34 -14.16 -9.68 14.76
CA ASN A 34 -14.40 -10.97 14.14
C ASN A 34 -15.88 -11.36 14.31
N ASP A 35 -16.27 -12.51 13.73
CA ASP A 35 -17.66 -13.02 13.78
C ASP A 35 -18.14 -13.33 15.19
N LYS A 36 -17.23 -13.45 16.16
CA LYS A 36 -17.52 -13.64 17.58
C LYS A 36 -17.70 -12.35 18.34
N GLY A 37 -17.59 -11.20 17.68
CA GLY A 37 -17.64 -9.88 18.31
C GLY A 37 -16.36 -9.50 19.09
N GLU A 38 -15.26 -10.23 18.91
CA GLU A 38 -13.99 -9.91 19.50
C GLU A 38 -13.22 -8.93 18.63
N ARG A 39 -12.63 -7.90 19.24
CA ARG A 39 -11.83 -6.92 18.51
C ARG A 39 -10.56 -7.57 17.95
N ILE A 40 -10.40 -7.49 16.64
CA ILE A 40 -9.15 -7.83 15.95
C ILE A 40 -8.32 -6.57 15.73
N ARG A 41 -7.00 -6.71 15.66
CA ARG A 41 -6.06 -5.60 15.54
C ARG A 41 -5.21 -5.76 14.30
N ALA A 42 -4.83 -4.63 13.71
CA ALA A 42 -3.92 -4.65 12.58
C ALA A 42 -2.49 -5.02 13.01
N ASN A 43 -1.72 -5.56 12.05
CA ASN A 43 -0.27 -5.68 12.13
C ASN A 43 0.40 -4.29 12.13
N VAL A 44 1.73 -4.25 12.15
CA VAL A 44 2.50 -2.99 12.16
C VAL A 44 2.23 -2.14 10.91
N CYS A 45 2.10 -2.77 9.75
CA CYS A 45 1.84 -2.06 8.48
C CYS A 45 0.36 -1.79 8.22
N LEU A 46 -0.53 -2.17 9.12
CA LEU A 46 -1.97 -1.89 9.17
C LEU A 46 -2.85 -2.55 8.10
N GLU A 47 -2.30 -3.38 7.21
CA GLU A 47 -3.08 -4.05 6.15
C GLU A 47 -3.70 -5.39 6.58
N VAL A 48 -3.13 -6.07 7.59
CA VAL A 48 -3.61 -7.37 8.06
C VAL A 48 -4.25 -7.26 9.43
N TYR A 49 -5.48 -7.73 9.57
CA TYR A 49 -6.17 -7.78 10.86
C TYR A 49 -6.01 -9.17 11.49
N LEU A 50 -5.39 -9.20 12.66
CA LEU A 50 -4.98 -10.40 13.36
C LEU A 50 -5.76 -10.61 14.67
N PRO A 51 -6.13 -11.88 15.00
CA PRO A 51 -6.45 -12.24 16.37
C PRO A 51 -5.17 -12.18 17.21
N HIS A 52 -5.33 -12.21 18.53
CA HIS A 52 -4.16 -12.33 19.43
C HIS A 52 -3.36 -13.60 19.08
N ARG A 53 -2.06 -13.46 18.83
CA ARG A 53 -1.14 -14.52 18.43
C ARG A 53 -1.38 -15.07 17.01
N GLY A 54 -2.09 -14.34 16.15
CA GLY A 54 -2.21 -14.65 14.74
C GLY A 54 -0.92 -14.39 13.97
N THR A 55 -0.76 -15.05 12.84
CA THR A 55 0.41 -14.95 11.96
C THR A 55 0.15 -14.00 10.80
N CYS A 56 1.04 -13.04 10.57
CA CYS A 56 1.02 -12.17 9.40
C CYS A 56 1.70 -12.88 8.22
N LEU A 57 0.94 -13.70 7.47
CA LEU A 57 1.43 -14.45 6.34
C LEU A 57 0.97 -13.80 5.04
N LEU A 58 1.94 -13.27 4.26
CA LEU A 58 1.71 -12.48 3.08
C LEU A 58 2.40 -13.05 1.85
N GLN A 59 1.75 -12.88 0.70
CA GLN A 59 2.33 -13.06 -0.63
C GLN A 59 1.79 -11.98 -1.55
N HIS A 60 2.59 -11.52 -2.51
CA HIS A 60 2.17 -10.48 -3.46
C HIS A 60 2.43 -10.92 -4.90
N ILE A 61 1.45 -10.66 -5.76
CA ILE A 61 1.56 -10.87 -7.20
C ILE A 61 2.29 -9.69 -7.80
N ASN A 62 3.37 -9.95 -8.53
CA ASN A 62 4.06 -8.94 -9.32
C ASN A 62 3.30 -8.70 -10.63
N LEU A 63 2.41 -7.71 -10.63
CA LEU A 63 1.66 -7.34 -11.84
C LEU A 63 2.58 -6.90 -12.98
N GLY A 64 3.68 -6.21 -12.69
CA GLY A 64 4.66 -5.80 -13.70
C GLY A 64 5.31 -6.97 -14.45
N ALA A 65 5.24 -8.18 -13.90
CA ALA A 65 5.74 -9.40 -14.54
C ALA A 65 4.64 -10.25 -15.21
N CYS A 66 3.39 -9.74 -15.28
CA CYS A 66 2.26 -10.44 -15.89
C CYS A 66 1.79 -9.72 -17.16
N SER A 67 1.48 -10.48 -18.19
CA SER A 67 0.55 -10.01 -19.23
C SER A 67 -0.88 -10.01 -18.69
N ILE A 68 -1.81 -9.31 -19.34
CA ILE A 68 -3.22 -9.26 -18.92
C ILE A 68 -3.83 -10.68 -18.81
N ASP A 69 -3.50 -11.55 -19.74
CA ASP A 69 -4.03 -12.93 -19.79
C ASP A 69 -3.49 -13.82 -18.65
N GLU A 70 -2.32 -13.50 -18.11
CA GLU A 70 -1.69 -14.27 -17.01
C GLU A 70 -2.19 -13.88 -15.63
N ILE A 71 -2.80 -12.70 -15.47
CA ILE A 71 -3.22 -12.16 -14.15
C ILE A 71 -4.08 -13.16 -13.39
N LYS A 72 -5.12 -13.71 -14.02
CA LYS A 72 -6.00 -14.68 -13.37
C LYS A 72 -5.23 -15.91 -12.89
N GLY A 73 -4.32 -16.42 -13.71
CA GLY A 73 -3.46 -17.56 -13.35
C GLY A 73 -2.56 -17.27 -12.17
N ALA A 74 -1.96 -16.07 -12.15
CA ALA A 74 -1.11 -15.62 -11.05
C ALA A 74 -1.87 -15.50 -9.72
N PHE A 75 -3.11 -15.03 -9.74
CA PHE A 75 -3.97 -15.01 -8.55
C PHE A 75 -4.29 -16.42 -8.03
N ILE A 76 -4.62 -17.35 -8.94
CA ILE A 76 -4.91 -18.76 -8.59
C ILE A 76 -3.67 -19.40 -7.97
N GLU A 77 -2.53 -19.30 -8.62
CA GLU A 77 -1.27 -19.87 -8.14
C GLU A 77 -0.85 -19.25 -6.81
N GLY A 78 -0.85 -17.92 -6.72
CA GLY A 78 -0.47 -17.20 -5.51
C GLY A 78 -1.33 -17.58 -4.30
N MET A 79 -2.65 -17.65 -4.46
CA MET A 79 -3.54 -18.05 -3.36
C MET A 79 -3.37 -19.54 -2.99
N THR A 80 -3.19 -20.42 -3.97
CA THR A 80 -2.96 -21.84 -3.73
C THR A 80 -1.70 -22.05 -2.90
N GLN A 81 -0.57 -21.47 -3.34
CA GLN A 81 0.71 -21.56 -2.62
C GLN A 81 0.62 -20.96 -1.21
N LEU A 82 -0.07 -19.83 -1.08
CA LEU A 82 -0.22 -19.15 0.21
C LEU A 82 -1.05 -19.99 1.21
N CYS A 83 -2.13 -20.62 0.75
CA CYS A 83 -2.94 -21.51 1.58
C CYS A 83 -2.18 -22.80 1.96
N GLU A 84 -1.40 -23.36 1.04
CA GLU A 84 -0.53 -24.50 1.32
C GLU A 84 0.55 -24.16 2.35
N LEU A 85 1.17 -23.00 2.22
CA LEU A 85 2.15 -22.51 3.18
C LEU A 85 1.51 -22.28 4.55
N HIS A 86 0.33 -21.67 4.59
CA HIS A 86 -0.43 -21.43 5.82
C HIS A 86 -0.70 -22.75 6.57
N ALA A 87 -1.06 -23.82 5.88
CA ALA A 87 -1.31 -25.12 6.49
C ALA A 87 -0.09 -25.70 7.21
N GLN A 88 1.11 -25.20 6.90
CA GLN A 88 2.38 -25.65 7.49
C GLN A 88 2.90 -24.68 8.57
N THR A 89 2.20 -23.59 8.85
CA THR A 89 2.58 -22.57 9.85
C THR A 89 2.02 -22.89 11.24
N GLY A 90 2.27 -22.02 12.17
CA GLY A 90 1.65 -22.07 13.51
C GLY A 90 2.13 -23.22 14.36
N VAL A 91 3.37 -23.52 14.30
CA VAL A 91 3.80 -24.78 14.72
C VAL A 91 4.54 -24.84 16.00
N GLY A 92 4.35 -25.93 16.61
CA GLY A 92 5.06 -26.43 17.73
C GLY A 92 4.29 -26.25 19.03
N ASP A 93 4.78 -26.98 20.00
CA ASP A 93 4.23 -27.06 21.35
C ASP A 93 4.54 -25.78 22.18
N THR A 94 5.21 -24.79 21.60
CA THR A 94 5.58 -23.52 22.26
C THR A 94 4.37 -22.66 22.58
N GLY A 95 3.27 -22.85 21.82
CA GLY A 95 2.06 -22.06 22.00
C GLY A 95 2.24 -20.56 21.70
N GLU A 96 3.29 -20.14 20.99
CA GLU A 96 3.57 -18.74 20.68
C GLU A 96 2.59 -18.19 19.63
N TYR A 97 2.25 -19.02 18.65
CA TYR A 97 1.31 -18.66 17.57
C TYR A 97 0.07 -19.56 17.63
N LEU A 98 -1.01 -19.07 17.01
CA LEU A 98 -2.21 -19.87 16.85
C LEU A 98 -1.98 -20.96 15.78
N PRO A 99 -2.54 -22.17 15.98
CA PRO A 99 -2.47 -23.20 14.95
C PRO A 99 -3.31 -22.80 13.72
N PRO A 100 -3.00 -23.29 12.51
CA PRO A 100 -3.69 -22.91 11.27
C PRO A 100 -5.21 -23.16 11.30
N ILE A 101 -5.66 -24.18 12.01
CA ILE A 101 -7.09 -24.49 12.17
C ILE A 101 -7.86 -23.40 12.94
N VAL A 102 -7.16 -22.55 13.70
CA VAL A 102 -7.74 -21.45 14.48
C VAL A 102 -7.46 -20.11 13.81
N ASP A 103 -6.22 -19.90 13.31
CA ASP A 103 -5.79 -18.70 12.63
C ASP A 103 -6.06 -18.81 11.11
N LYS A 104 -7.31 -18.71 10.73
CA LYS A 104 -7.80 -18.95 9.36
C LYS A 104 -7.66 -17.68 8.51
N GLN A 105 -6.43 -17.24 8.28
CA GLN A 105 -6.19 -16.03 7.50
C GLN A 105 -4.83 -16.03 6.80
N VAL A 106 -4.82 -15.45 5.63
CA VAL A 106 -3.66 -15.16 4.79
C VAL A 106 -3.82 -13.79 4.16
N GLY A 107 -2.80 -13.25 3.51
CA GLY A 107 -2.87 -11.97 2.82
C GLY A 107 -2.23 -12.04 1.44
N LEU A 108 -3.02 -12.28 0.38
CA LEU A 108 -2.57 -12.13 -0.99
C LEU A 108 -2.77 -10.67 -1.43
N GLY A 109 -1.70 -10.02 -1.87
CA GLY A 109 -1.71 -8.64 -2.34
C GLY A 109 -1.10 -8.48 -3.72
N LEU A 110 -0.85 -7.22 -4.08
CA LEU A 110 -0.30 -6.79 -5.38
C LEU A 110 0.93 -5.92 -5.18
N LEU A 111 1.87 -6.02 -6.08
CA LEU A 111 2.95 -5.06 -6.28
C LEU A 111 3.18 -4.83 -7.78
N GLY A 112 3.88 -3.76 -8.13
CA GLY A 112 4.21 -3.48 -9.53
C GLY A 112 3.05 -2.93 -10.36
N LEU A 113 2.03 -2.30 -9.75
CA LEU A 113 0.91 -1.73 -10.53
C LEU A 113 1.40 -0.66 -11.50
N ALA A 114 2.31 0.24 -11.08
CA ALA A 114 2.81 1.29 -11.96
C ALA A 114 3.56 0.71 -13.19
N ASN A 115 4.38 -0.33 -12.99
CA ASN A 115 5.03 -1.02 -14.11
C ASN A 115 4.00 -1.66 -15.05
N PHE A 116 3.00 -2.36 -14.49
CA PHE A 116 1.94 -2.99 -15.28
C PHE A 116 1.18 -1.98 -16.13
N LEU A 117 0.74 -0.89 -15.55
CA LEU A 117 0.04 0.17 -16.26
C LEU A 117 0.91 0.78 -17.38
N SER A 118 2.18 1.06 -17.08
CA SER A 118 3.15 1.57 -18.06
C SER A 118 3.42 0.59 -19.21
N ILE A 119 3.47 -0.72 -18.95
CA ILE A 119 3.66 -1.75 -20.00
C ILE A 119 2.48 -1.76 -20.98
N HIS A 120 1.29 -1.55 -20.48
CA HIS A 120 0.06 -1.60 -21.28
C HIS A 120 -0.41 -0.23 -21.76
N GLU A 121 0.40 0.82 -21.58
CA GLU A 121 0.09 2.20 -21.97
C GLU A 121 -1.22 2.72 -21.36
N ILE A 122 -1.50 2.34 -20.12
CA ILE A 122 -2.68 2.74 -19.34
C ILE A 122 -2.22 3.75 -18.30
N SER A 123 -2.87 4.90 -18.21
CA SER A 123 -2.63 5.86 -17.12
C SER A 123 -3.39 5.47 -15.84
N TYR A 124 -2.87 5.91 -14.68
CA TYR A 124 -3.61 5.74 -13.41
C TYR A 124 -5.02 6.35 -13.47
N ALA A 125 -5.17 7.49 -14.13
CA ALA A 125 -6.46 8.16 -14.27
C ALA A 125 -7.47 7.33 -15.11
N GLU A 126 -7.04 6.69 -16.19
CA GLU A 126 -7.87 5.80 -17.01
C GLU A 126 -8.23 4.54 -16.24
N PHE A 127 -7.25 3.96 -15.54
CA PHE A 127 -7.46 2.75 -14.76
C PHE A 127 -8.45 2.98 -13.62
N GLY A 128 -8.32 4.09 -12.87
CA GLY A 128 -9.27 4.46 -11.81
C GLY A 128 -10.70 4.67 -12.32
N LYS A 129 -10.87 5.32 -13.48
CA LYS A 129 -12.18 5.51 -14.11
C LYS A 129 -12.79 4.18 -14.55
N ALA A 130 -12.01 3.29 -15.14
CA ALA A 130 -12.47 1.98 -15.56
C ALA A 130 -12.85 1.09 -14.36
N LEU A 131 -12.07 1.11 -13.26
CA LEU A 131 -12.42 0.44 -12.01
C LEU A 131 -13.75 0.95 -11.46
N LYS A 132 -13.94 2.27 -11.44
CA LYS A 132 -15.17 2.90 -10.96
C LYS A 132 -16.38 2.49 -11.81
N ALA A 133 -16.27 2.57 -13.15
CA ALA A 133 -17.32 2.17 -14.06
C ALA A 133 -17.72 0.69 -13.86
N PHE A 134 -16.73 -0.17 -13.68
CA PHE A 134 -16.93 -1.58 -13.39
C PHE A 134 -17.65 -1.82 -12.05
N ASN A 135 -17.16 -1.21 -10.96
CA ASN A 135 -17.70 -1.44 -9.62
C ASN A 135 -19.10 -0.84 -9.41
N GLN A 136 -19.42 0.26 -10.08
CA GLN A 136 -20.72 0.92 -9.98
C GLN A 136 -21.75 0.34 -10.95
N GLU A 137 -21.37 -0.67 -11.73
CA GLU A 137 -22.23 -1.28 -12.76
C GLU A 137 -22.81 -0.21 -13.71
N ASP A 138 -22.01 0.85 -14.01
CA ASP A 138 -22.39 1.87 -14.96
C ASP A 138 -22.21 1.32 -16.38
N PRO A 139 -23.30 0.93 -17.08
CA PRO A 139 -23.17 0.26 -18.36
C PRO A 139 -22.59 1.17 -19.45
N GLU A 140 -22.90 2.48 -19.39
CA GLU A 140 -22.47 3.40 -20.44
C GLU A 140 -20.95 3.60 -20.39
N ASP A 141 -20.43 3.97 -19.22
CA ASP A 141 -18.99 4.16 -19.03
C ASP A 141 -18.22 2.85 -19.19
N TRP A 142 -18.77 1.71 -18.72
CA TRP A 142 -18.11 0.42 -18.87
C TRP A 142 -18.03 -0.04 -20.33
N TYR A 143 -19.11 0.09 -21.12
CA TYR A 143 -19.11 -0.27 -22.53
C TYR A 143 -18.10 0.53 -23.37
N GLU A 144 -17.74 1.73 -22.93
CA GLU A 144 -16.71 2.53 -23.60
C GLU A 144 -15.29 1.97 -23.44
N VAL A 145 -15.02 1.20 -22.40
CA VAL A 145 -13.67 0.75 -22.03
C VAL A 145 -13.47 -0.75 -22.04
N MET A 146 -14.53 -1.56 -21.98
CA MET A 146 -14.46 -3.02 -21.77
C MET A 146 -13.60 -3.76 -22.80
N ASP A 147 -13.59 -3.32 -24.05
CA ASP A 147 -12.80 -3.92 -25.14
C ASP A 147 -11.41 -3.26 -25.32
N LYS A 148 -11.06 -2.26 -24.49
CA LYS A 148 -9.75 -1.62 -24.48
C LYS A 148 -8.80 -2.36 -23.51
N PRO A 149 -7.47 -2.14 -23.62
CA PRO A 149 -6.51 -2.72 -22.69
C PRO A 149 -6.87 -2.45 -21.21
N VAL A 150 -7.34 -1.25 -20.89
CA VAL A 150 -7.74 -0.88 -19.53
C VAL A 150 -8.92 -1.70 -19.02
N GLY A 151 -9.97 -1.91 -19.84
CA GLY A 151 -11.12 -2.74 -19.46
C GLY A 151 -10.73 -4.21 -19.31
N ASN A 152 -9.91 -4.72 -20.22
CA ASN A 152 -9.37 -6.08 -20.12
C ASN A 152 -8.55 -6.28 -18.84
N ALA A 153 -7.73 -5.28 -18.46
CA ALA A 153 -6.95 -5.32 -17.23
C ALA A 153 -7.84 -5.35 -15.98
N VAL A 154 -8.84 -4.47 -15.90
CA VAL A 154 -9.83 -4.43 -14.80
C VAL A 154 -10.56 -5.77 -14.69
N PHE A 155 -11.03 -6.31 -15.80
CA PHE A 155 -11.75 -7.58 -15.83
C PHE A 155 -10.87 -8.77 -15.42
N ALA A 156 -9.60 -8.81 -15.88
CA ALA A 156 -8.65 -9.85 -15.49
C ALA A 156 -8.34 -9.84 -13.99
N ILE A 157 -8.14 -8.66 -13.41
CA ILE A 157 -7.94 -8.51 -11.95
C ILE A 157 -9.19 -8.97 -11.19
N HIS A 158 -10.37 -8.53 -11.62
CA HIS A 158 -11.64 -8.98 -11.01
C HIS A 158 -11.77 -10.50 -11.05
N GLN A 159 -11.54 -11.14 -12.21
CA GLN A 159 -11.59 -12.59 -12.33
C GLN A 159 -10.55 -13.29 -11.45
N GLY A 160 -9.34 -12.69 -11.33
CA GLY A 160 -8.28 -13.19 -10.48
C GLY A 160 -8.68 -13.16 -9.00
N ILE A 161 -9.20 -12.03 -8.52
CA ILE A 161 -9.70 -11.89 -7.14
C ILE A 161 -10.78 -12.92 -6.84
N HIS A 162 -11.76 -13.10 -7.74
CA HIS A 162 -12.83 -14.07 -7.53
C HIS A 162 -12.32 -15.52 -7.48
N ALA A 163 -11.47 -15.92 -8.43
CA ALA A 163 -10.89 -17.25 -8.44
C ALA A 163 -10.04 -17.54 -7.20
N ALA A 164 -9.22 -16.58 -6.78
CA ALA A 164 -8.44 -16.69 -5.55
C ALA A 164 -9.34 -16.73 -4.30
N ALA A 165 -10.44 -15.99 -4.28
CA ALA A 165 -11.39 -16.01 -3.17
C ALA A 165 -12.05 -17.37 -3.02
N ASP A 166 -12.37 -18.05 -4.12
CA ASP A 166 -12.94 -19.40 -4.08
C ASP A 166 -11.95 -20.41 -3.50
N ILE A 167 -10.68 -20.35 -3.90
CA ILE A 167 -9.60 -21.18 -3.34
C ILE A 167 -9.45 -20.91 -1.83
N ALA A 168 -9.43 -19.65 -1.42
CA ALA A 168 -9.32 -19.29 -0.01
C ALA A 168 -10.51 -19.81 0.82
N ARG A 169 -11.74 -19.74 0.28
CA ARG A 169 -12.94 -20.29 0.94
C ARG A 169 -12.88 -21.82 1.05
N GLU A 170 -12.45 -22.50 0.00
CA GLU A 170 -12.25 -23.94 0.01
C GLU A 170 -11.19 -24.36 1.04
N ALA A 171 -10.14 -23.55 1.21
CA ALA A 171 -9.14 -23.74 2.26
C ALA A 171 -9.63 -23.32 3.66
N GLY A 172 -10.85 -22.80 3.77
CA GLY A 172 -11.48 -22.41 5.03
C GLY A 172 -10.98 -21.08 5.62
N MET A 173 -10.45 -20.19 4.79
CA MET A 173 -9.97 -18.87 5.23
C MET A 173 -11.13 -17.91 5.51
N ASP A 174 -11.04 -17.21 6.64
CA ASP A 174 -11.98 -16.14 7.02
C ASP A 174 -11.58 -14.79 6.37
N ARG A 175 -10.28 -14.61 6.09
CA ARG A 175 -9.70 -13.44 5.39
C ARG A 175 -8.53 -13.90 4.52
N ALA A 176 -8.37 -13.29 3.33
CA ALA A 176 -7.42 -13.80 2.36
C ALA A 176 -6.64 -12.73 1.55
N PHE A 177 -7.07 -11.46 1.58
CA PHE A 177 -6.44 -10.41 0.78
C PHE A 177 -5.93 -9.26 1.63
N ALA A 178 -4.67 -8.87 1.37
CA ALA A 178 -4.03 -7.72 2.01
C ALA A 178 -2.97 -7.14 1.09
N ILE A 179 -2.92 -5.82 0.95
CA ILE A 179 -1.90 -5.12 0.16
C ILE A 179 -0.95 -4.42 1.13
N ALA A 180 0.25 -4.98 1.26
CA ALA A 180 1.32 -4.48 2.11
C ALA A 180 2.20 -3.46 1.36
N PRO A 181 3.05 -2.68 2.06
CA PRO A 181 3.92 -1.67 1.43
C PRO A 181 4.94 -2.24 0.44
N THR A 182 5.44 -3.44 0.66
CA THR A 182 6.30 -4.28 -0.22
C THR A 182 7.60 -3.66 -0.71
N ALA A 183 8.08 -2.54 -0.17
CA ALA A 183 9.29 -1.87 -0.67
C ALA A 183 10.50 -2.82 -0.79
N SER A 184 10.84 -3.55 0.28
CA SER A 184 11.98 -4.47 0.29
C SER A 184 11.81 -5.66 -0.65
N CYS A 185 10.57 -6.10 -0.90
CA CYS A 185 10.28 -7.19 -1.83
C CYS A 185 10.42 -6.71 -3.27
N SER A 186 9.90 -5.52 -3.59
CA SER A 186 9.87 -5.00 -4.96
C SER A 186 11.25 -4.86 -5.58
N TYR A 187 12.26 -4.46 -4.80
CA TYR A 187 13.64 -4.32 -5.26
C TYR A 187 14.30 -5.63 -5.74
N ARG A 188 13.73 -6.78 -5.41
CA ARG A 188 14.24 -8.11 -5.79
C ARG A 188 13.66 -8.64 -7.09
N TYR A 189 12.68 -7.94 -7.65
CA TYR A 189 11.93 -8.38 -8.82
C TYR A 189 12.02 -7.35 -9.94
N GLN A 190 11.79 -7.83 -11.15
CA GLN A 190 11.75 -7.01 -12.35
C GLN A 190 10.40 -7.15 -13.04
N ASP A 191 10.05 -6.14 -13.83
CA ASP A 191 8.93 -6.17 -14.75
C ASP A 191 9.29 -6.92 -16.05
N LEU A 192 8.33 -7.09 -16.95
CA LEU A 192 8.55 -7.76 -18.26
C LEU A 192 9.61 -7.09 -19.14
N ARG A 193 9.98 -5.84 -18.86
CA ARG A 193 10.98 -5.07 -19.61
C ARG A 193 12.36 -5.08 -18.94
N GLY A 194 12.46 -5.64 -17.73
CA GLY A 194 13.69 -5.72 -16.95
C GLY A 194 13.93 -4.54 -16.00
N PHE A 195 12.97 -3.62 -15.84
CA PHE A 195 13.03 -2.58 -14.83
C PHE A 195 12.65 -3.13 -13.44
N THR A 196 13.17 -2.51 -12.39
CA THR A 196 12.78 -2.84 -11.01
C THR A 196 11.26 -2.72 -10.84
N THR A 197 10.66 -3.66 -10.13
CA THR A 197 9.23 -3.60 -9.81
C THR A 197 8.95 -2.51 -8.79
N THR A 198 7.91 -1.69 -9.03
CA THR A 198 7.45 -0.71 -8.06
C THR A 198 6.79 -1.39 -6.85
N PRO A 199 6.94 -0.86 -5.63
CA PRO A 199 6.22 -1.37 -4.48
C PRO A 199 4.70 -1.19 -4.66
N GLU A 200 3.92 -2.06 -4.04
CA GLU A 200 2.46 -1.98 -3.88
C GLU A 200 1.67 -1.52 -5.13
N ILE A 201 0.60 -0.73 -4.90
CA ILE A 201 -0.30 -0.21 -5.95
C ILE A 201 -0.21 1.30 -6.12
N ALA A 202 0.53 2.00 -5.25
CA ALA A 202 0.76 3.43 -5.40
C ALA A 202 1.77 3.72 -6.52
N PRO A 203 1.65 4.87 -7.21
CA PRO A 203 2.70 5.33 -8.09
C PRO A 203 3.96 5.67 -7.26
N PRO A 204 5.17 5.40 -7.76
CA PRO A 204 6.38 5.72 -7.02
C PRO A 204 6.60 7.24 -6.96
N ILE A 205 7.29 7.70 -5.93
CA ILE A 205 7.64 9.13 -5.77
C ILE A 205 8.60 9.59 -6.88
N ALA A 206 9.54 8.72 -7.26
CA ALA A 206 10.52 8.95 -8.32
C ALA A 206 10.71 7.68 -9.14
N ARG A 207 11.19 7.81 -10.40
CA ARG A 207 11.50 6.67 -11.27
C ARG A 207 12.76 5.94 -10.86
N GLU A 208 13.71 6.65 -10.28
CA GLU A 208 14.95 6.10 -9.74
C GLU A 208 14.99 6.37 -8.24
N VAL A 209 15.35 5.36 -7.48
CA VAL A 209 15.46 5.45 -6.02
C VAL A 209 16.79 4.83 -5.57
N ASP A 210 17.46 5.54 -4.67
CA ASP A 210 18.65 5.04 -4.00
C ASP A 210 18.25 4.49 -2.63
N ARG A 211 18.77 3.33 -2.30
CA ARG A 211 18.61 2.71 -1.01
C ARG A 211 19.94 2.37 -0.38
N ASP A 212 20.13 2.79 0.86
CA ASP A 212 21.23 2.31 1.67
C ASP A 212 20.90 0.91 2.19
N SER A 213 21.59 -0.07 1.64
CA SER A 213 21.51 -1.49 2.04
C SER A 213 22.45 -1.81 3.22
N GLY A 214 22.94 -0.81 3.92
CA GLY A 214 23.86 -0.96 5.05
C GLY A 214 25.19 -1.59 4.65
N THR A 215 25.36 -2.88 4.94
CA THR A 215 26.62 -3.62 4.65
C THR A 215 26.97 -3.65 3.16
N PHE A 216 25.99 -3.54 2.26
CA PHE A 216 26.17 -3.59 0.81
C PHE A 216 26.33 -2.20 0.17
N GLY A 217 26.21 -1.12 0.97
CA GLY A 217 26.28 0.25 0.46
C GLY A 217 24.98 0.74 -0.16
N VAL A 218 25.06 1.84 -0.92
CA VAL A 218 23.92 2.41 -1.63
C VAL A 218 23.71 1.66 -2.95
N GLU A 219 22.50 1.18 -3.16
CA GLU A 219 22.05 0.54 -4.41
C GLU A 219 20.99 1.42 -5.06
N SER A 220 21.09 1.61 -6.38
CA SER A 220 20.13 2.38 -7.18
C SER A 220 19.16 1.44 -7.88
N PHE A 221 17.86 1.78 -7.86
CA PHE A 221 16.79 1.01 -8.47
C PHE A 221 16.05 1.88 -9.47
N ASP A 222 15.93 1.41 -10.71
CA ASP A 222 15.22 2.08 -11.80
C ASP A 222 13.89 1.36 -12.09
N TYR A 223 12.78 2.06 -11.88
CA TYR A 223 11.42 1.57 -12.17
C TYR A 223 11.01 1.72 -13.65
N GLY A 224 11.84 2.37 -14.46
CA GLY A 224 11.56 2.64 -15.86
C GLY A 224 10.54 3.77 -16.08
N PRO A 225 9.89 3.81 -17.26
CA PRO A 225 9.01 4.92 -17.66
C PRO A 225 7.61 4.81 -17.03
N VAL A 226 7.53 4.68 -15.72
CA VAL A 226 6.27 4.66 -14.98
C VAL A 226 5.77 6.08 -14.69
N GLU A 227 4.47 6.27 -14.47
CA GLU A 227 3.95 7.52 -13.92
C GLU A 227 4.37 7.65 -12.45
N THR A 228 4.90 8.81 -12.09
CA THR A 228 5.25 9.14 -10.70
C THR A 228 4.05 9.72 -9.95
N ALA A 229 4.12 9.75 -8.63
CA ALA A 229 3.09 10.32 -7.78
C ALA A 229 2.73 11.78 -8.15
N ALA A 230 3.72 12.59 -8.52
CA ALA A 230 3.51 13.96 -8.95
C ALA A 230 2.78 14.06 -10.31
N GLU A 231 3.03 13.12 -11.22
CA GLU A 231 2.36 13.08 -12.53
C GLU A 231 0.92 12.56 -12.41
N VAL A 232 0.69 11.55 -11.58
CA VAL A 232 -0.63 10.95 -11.33
C VAL A 232 -1.57 11.91 -10.60
N GLY A 233 -1.08 12.58 -9.55
CA GLY A 233 -1.87 13.44 -8.68
C GLY A 233 -2.76 12.66 -7.69
N TRP A 234 -3.18 13.37 -6.62
CA TRP A 234 -3.92 12.76 -5.52
C TRP A 234 -5.25 12.16 -5.93
N ASP A 235 -6.04 12.85 -6.75
CA ASP A 235 -7.39 12.42 -7.10
C ASP A 235 -7.38 11.10 -7.90
N ALA A 236 -6.47 10.95 -8.85
CA ALA A 236 -6.34 9.74 -9.63
C ALA A 236 -5.82 8.57 -8.79
N TYR A 237 -4.82 8.80 -7.94
CA TYR A 237 -4.32 7.79 -7.00
C TYR A 237 -5.42 7.32 -6.05
N LYS A 238 -6.11 8.27 -5.40
CA LYS A 238 -7.20 7.94 -4.46
C LYS A 238 -8.32 7.15 -5.15
N LEU A 239 -8.69 7.55 -6.38
CA LEU A 239 -9.71 6.83 -7.14
C LEU A 239 -9.29 5.38 -7.40
N VAL A 240 -8.06 5.15 -7.87
CA VAL A 240 -7.55 3.79 -8.10
C VAL A 240 -7.57 2.97 -6.82
N THR A 241 -7.04 3.50 -5.73
CA THR A 241 -6.96 2.75 -4.48
C THR A 241 -8.33 2.47 -3.88
N ASP A 242 -9.24 3.44 -3.88
CA ASP A 242 -10.59 3.26 -3.34
C ASP A 242 -11.38 2.23 -4.14
N GLU A 243 -11.33 2.31 -5.46
CA GLU A 243 -12.10 1.40 -6.31
C GLU A 243 -11.48 -0.01 -6.37
N LEU A 244 -10.16 -0.14 -6.31
CA LEU A 244 -9.52 -1.45 -6.21
C LEU A 244 -9.84 -2.12 -4.87
N ILE A 245 -9.83 -1.37 -3.77
CA ILE A 245 -10.22 -1.88 -2.45
C ILE A 245 -11.70 -2.26 -2.41
N ARG A 246 -12.60 -1.52 -3.05
CA ARG A 246 -14.01 -1.92 -3.21
C ARG A 246 -14.16 -3.26 -3.94
N MET A 247 -13.40 -3.46 -5.00
CA MET A 247 -13.37 -4.73 -5.75
C MET A 247 -12.93 -5.90 -4.85
N TYR A 248 -11.91 -5.72 -4.02
CA TYR A 248 -11.51 -6.73 -3.03
C TYR A 248 -12.56 -6.93 -1.93
N GLN A 249 -13.22 -5.86 -1.46
CA GLN A 249 -14.28 -5.95 -0.45
C GLN A 249 -15.47 -6.79 -0.94
N ALA A 250 -15.80 -6.74 -2.23
CA ALA A 250 -16.84 -7.55 -2.82
C ALA A 250 -16.60 -9.06 -2.65
N SER A 251 -15.35 -9.49 -2.50
CA SER A 251 -15.01 -10.89 -2.18
C SER A 251 -15.42 -11.31 -0.76
N GLY A 252 -15.64 -10.37 0.15
CA GLY A 252 -15.88 -10.65 1.58
C GLY A 252 -14.64 -11.09 2.38
N LEU A 253 -13.46 -11.18 1.74
CA LEU A 253 -12.25 -11.75 2.35
C LEU A 253 -11.10 -10.72 2.52
N LEU A 254 -11.38 -9.43 2.39
CA LEU A 254 -10.36 -8.40 2.50
C LEU A 254 -9.96 -8.14 3.96
N HIS A 255 -8.67 -8.14 4.25
CA HIS A 255 -8.07 -7.49 5.41
C HIS A 255 -8.04 -5.98 5.22
N GLY A 256 -7.18 -5.50 4.34
CA GLY A 256 -7.00 -4.08 4.06
C GLY A 256 -5.82 -3.77 3.14
N TYR A 257 -5.52 -2.49 3.08
CA TYR A 257 -4.39 -1.92 2.38
C TYR A 257 -3.66 -0.94 3.30
N SER A 258 -2.33 -0.92 3.26
CA SER A 258 -1.50 0.08 3.93
C SER A 258 -1.59 1.42 3.18
N PHE A 259 -2.74 2.07 3.28
CA PHE A 259 -3.07 3.25 2.48
C PHE A 259 -2.21 4.45 2.86
N ASN A 260 -1.54 5.02 1.88
CA ASN A 260 -0.70 6.20 2.03
C ASN A 260 -1.47 7.48 1.66
N SER A 261 -1.12 8.59 2.28
CA SER A 261 -1.52 9.93 1.84
C SER A 261 -0.30 10.75 1.46
N TRP A 262 -0.48 11.86 0.75
CA TRP A 262 0.60 12.68 0.23
C TRP A 262 0.57 14.08 0.84
N SER A 263 1.50 14.36 1.75
CA SER A 263 1.53 15.59 2.56
C SER A 263 1.66 16.87 1.74
N ASP A 264 2.23 16.79 0.56
CA ASP A 264 2.46 17.96 -0.30
C ASP A 264 1.19 18.41 -1.05
N VAL A 265 0.18 17.54 -1.16
CA VAL A 265 -1.04 17.80 -1.94
C VAL A 265 -2.32 17.68 -1.13
N VAL A 266 -2.25 17.08 0.05
CA VAL A 266 -3.40 16.88 0.94
C VAL A 266 -3.36 17.89 2.08
N VAL A 267 -4.46 18.59 2.29
CA VAL A 267 -4.67 19.39 3.49
C VAL A 267 -5.23 18.49 4.58
N TYR A 268 -4.46 18.26 5.63
CA TYR A 268 -4.88 17.44 6.77
C TYR A 268 -5.79 18.27 7.69
N ASP A 269 -7.07 18.23 7.39
CA ASP A 269 -8.14 18.86 8.14
C ASP A 269 -9.25 17.86 8.50
N GLU A 270 -10.29 18.34 9.13
CA GLU A 270 -11.44 17.51 9.52
C GLU A 270 -12.17 16.93 8.31
N ALA A 271 -12.19 17.65 7.17
CA ALA A 271 -12.82 17.18 5.95
C ALA A 271 -12.04 16.00 5.36
N PHE A 272 -10.71 16.04 5.35
CA PHE A 272 -9.86 14.92 4.97
C PHE A 272 -10.12 13.68 5.84
N LEU A 273 -10.16 13.87 7.16
CA LEU A 273 -10.37 12.76 8.08
C LEU A 273 -11.76 12.15 7.92
N LYS A 274 -12.78 12.98 7.68
CA LYS A 274 -14.14 12.53 7.39
C LYS A 274 -14.20 11.73 6.09
N ASP A 275 -13.62 12.24 5.01
CA ASP A 275 -13.56 11.55 3.72
C ASP A 275 -12.85 10.19 3.83
N TRP A 276 -11.74 10.13 4.59
CA TRP A 276 -11.07 8.86 4.86
C TRP A 276 -11.95 7.90 5.69
N LEU A 277 -12.66 8.37 6.71
CA LEU A 277 -13.57 7.54 7.51
C LEU A 277 -14.70 6.94 6.66
N GLU A 278 -15.22 7.70 5.70
CA GLU A 278 -16.28 7.29 4.77
C GLU A 278 -15.75 6.42 3.60
N SER A 279 -14.45 6.45 3.33
CA SER A 279 -13.81 5.70 2.25
C SER A 279 -13.78 4.18 2.52
N PRO A 280 -13.54 3.33 1.51
CA PRO A 280 -13.36 1.89 1.69
C PRO A 280 -12.04 1.54 2.39
N GLN A 281 -11.12 2.48 2.55
CA GLN A 281 -9.82 2.26 3.18
C GLN A 281 -9.96 1.84 4.63
N THR A 282 -9.12 0.91 5.06
CA THR A 282 -9.12 0.38 6.44
C THR A 282 -8.08 1.02 7.32
N SER A 283 -7.05 1.59 6.72
CA SER A 283 -5.95 2.26 7.40
C SER A 283 -5.60 3.59 6.76
N LEU A 284 -4.90 4.42 7.51
CA LEU A 284 -4.13 5.56 7.04
C LEU A 284 -2.72 5.37 7.60
N TYR A 285 -1.78 5.00 6.72
CA TYR A 285 -0.49 4.46 7.13
C TYR A 285 0.61 5.54 7.11
N TYR A 286 0.96 6.06 5.94
CA TYR A 286 1.96 7.10 5.81
C TYR A 286 1.40 8.41 5.27
N SER A 287 2.11 9.48 5.63
CA SER A 287 2.11 10.74 4.92
C SER A 287 3.42 10.81 4.12
N LEU A 288 3.33 10.64 2.82
CA LEU A 288 4.47 10.69 1.91
C LEU A 288 4.67 12.11 1.37
N GLN A 289 5.92 12.46 1.04
CA GLN A 289 6.26 13.70 0.34
C GLN A 289 6.56 13.38 -1.12
N ILE A 290 6.05 14.19 -2.04
CA ILE A 290 6.22 14.02 -3.49
C ILE A 290 6.98 15.17 -4.15
N LEU A 291 7.54 16.06 -3.36
CA LEU A 291 8.36 17.17 -3.88
C LEU A 291 9.59 16.62 -4.63
N PRO A 292 9.98 17.25 -5.75
CA PRO A 292 11.23 16.92 -6.44
C PRO A 292 12.44 17.00 -5.50
N ASP A 293 13.40 16.12 -5.64
CA ASP A 293 14.57 16.03 -4.77
C ASP A 293 15.36 17.36 -4.66
N THR A 294 15.39 18.14 -5.74
CA THR A 294 16.02 19.48 -5.73
C THR A 294 15.31 20.47 -4.82
N GLN A 295 13.98 20.46 -4.78
CA GLN A 295 13.22 21.32 -3.88
C GLN A 295 13.28 20.87 -2.43
N ARG A 296 13.31 19.55 -2.19
CA ARG A 296 13.43 19.01 -0.83
C ARG A 296 14.70 19.43 -0.11
N LYS A 297 15.83 19.44 -0.80
CA LYS A 297 17.09 19.86 -0.19
C LYS A 297 17.04 21.33 0.21
N ASP A 298 16.52 22.18 -0.67
CA ASP A 298 16.45 23.61 -0.43
C ASP A 298 15.42 23.96 0.66
N ASP A 299 14.25 23.33 0.64
CA ASP A 299 13.18 23.58 1.61
C ASP A 299 13.51 22.99 3.00
N ALA A 300 14.15 21.83 3.07
CA ALA A 300 14.57 21.24 4.33
C ALA A 300 15.66 22.08 5.02
N TYR A 301 16.58 22.65 4.25
CA TYR A 301 17.59 23.57 4.79
C TYR A 301 17.00 24.93 5.18
N ALA A 302 16.05 25.43 4.40
CA ALA A 302 15.37 26.70 4.69
C ALA A 302 14.46 26.62 5.94
N ALA A 303 13.91 25.45 6.21
CA ALA A 303 13.05 25.20 7.38
C ALA A 303 13.81 25.03 8.70
N LEU A 304 15.13 24.83 8.65
CA LEU A 304 15.95 24.80 9.84
C LEU A 304 16.19 26.23 10.32
N ASP A 305 15.77 26.49 11.56
CA ASP A 305 16.08 27.73 12.25
C ASP A 305 17.61 27.92 12.32
N ASP A 306 18.09 29.15 12.14
CA ASP A 306 19.51 29.45 12.18
C ASP A 306 20.17 29.05 13.51
N ASP A 307 19.44 29.15 14.62
CA ASP A 307 19.89 28.68 15.93
C ASP A 307 20.06 27.15 15.98
N PHE A 308 19.19 26.40 15.29
CA PHE A 308 19.29 24.96 15.19
C PHE A 308 20.46 24.52 14.30
N LYS A 309 20.69 25.21 13.19
CA LYS A 309 21.82 24.96 12.30
C LYS A 309 23.16 25.18 13.03
N SER A 310 23.25 26.28 13.78
CA SER A 310 24.44 26.63 14.58
C SER A 310 24.69 25.57 15.69
N MET A 311 23.65 25.10 16.35
CA MET A 311 23.76 24.12 17.44
C MET A 311 24.30 22.77 16.97
N PHE A 312 24.11 22.40 15.70
CA PHE A 312 24.59 21.15 15.11
C PHE A 312 25.81 21.34 14.18
N GLY A 313 26.37 22.55 14.10
CA GLY A 313 27.55 22.82 13.26
C GLY A 313 27.28 22.71 11.76
N LEU A 314 26.05 23.00 11.34
CA LEU A 314 25.61 22.91 9.93
C LEU A 314 25.91 24.20 9.12
N ASP A 315 26.62 25.17 9.73
CA ASP A 315 26.96 26.45 9.11
C ASP A 315 28.17 26.38 8.16
N ASP A 316 28.86 25.23 8.09
CA ASP A 316 29.99 25.06 7.19
C ASP A 316 29.54 24.46 5.85
N GLU A 317 29.76 25.24 4.78
CA GLU A 317 29.55 24.85 3.36
C GLU A 317 30.49 23.73 2.88
N SER A 318 30.79 22.74 3.70
CA SER A 318 31.42 21.53 3.19
C SER A 318 30.33 20.63 2.62
N GLU A 319 30.42 20.33 1.33
CA GLU A 319 29.62 19.35 0.59
C GLU A 319 29.56 18.01 1.35
N ALA A 320 28.72 17.94 2.36
CA ALA A 320 28.29 16.66 2.90
C ALA A 320 27.13 16.22 2.02
N GLU A 321 27.37 15.24 1.17
CA GLU A 321 26.32 14.45 0.54
C GLU A 321 25.43 13.92 1.68
N GLY A 322 24.34 14.63 1.94
CA GLY A 322 23.31 14.16 2.87
C GLY A 322 22.65 12.93 2.31
N PRO A 323 22.17 12.02 3.15
CA PRO A 323 21.45 10.85 2.69
C PRO A 323 20.26 11.27 1.80
N SER A 324 20.08 10.59 0.67
CA SER A 324 18.95 10.85 -0.22
C SER A 324 17.63 10.78 0.58
N ALA A 325 16.70 11.66 0.31
CA ALA A 325 15.46 11.80 1.08
C ALA A 325 14.61 10.52 1.14
N SER A 326 14.83 9.56 0.20
CA SER A 326 14.22 8.24 0.21
C SER A 326 14.70 7.35 1.37
N CYS A 327 15.96 7.52 1.82
CA CYS A 327 16.52 6.70 2.88
C CYS A 327 16.03 7.06 4.29
N SER A 328 15.71 8.31 4.58
CA SER A 328 15.38 8.75 5.94
C SER A 328 14.00 8.28 6.42
N LEU A 329 13.07 8.08 5.51
CA LEU A 329 11.72 7.56 5.82
C LEU A 329 11.68 6.03 5.90
N GLU A 330 12.47 5.35 5.07
CA GLU A 330 12.49 3.88 5.02
C GLU A 330 13.45 3.26 6.05
N ALA A 331 14.56 3.93 6.39
CA ALA A 331 15.55 3.38 7.33
C ALA A 331 14.99 3.15 8.75
N GLY A 332 14.01 3.96 9.18
CA GLY A 332 13.32 3.75 10.45
C GLY A 332 12.35 2.56 10.45
N PHE A 333 11.97 2.08 9.27
CA PHE A 333 10.93 1.06 9.10
C PHE A 333 11.43 -0.30 8.67
N CYS A 334 12.51 -0.36 7.91
CA CYS A 334 13.10 -1.63 7.51
C CYS A 334 13.68 -2.42 8.68
N ALA A 335 14.03 -1.78 9.78
CA ALA A 335 14.49 -2.47 10.98
C ALA A 335 13.37 -3.29 11.66
N ALA A 336 12.11 -2.90 11.49
CA ALA A 336 10.96 -3.60 12.08
C ALA A 336 10.42 -4.74 11.19
N CYS A 337 10.78 -4.76 9.90
CA CYS A 337 10.41 -5.83 8.97
C CYS A 337 11.56 -6.81 8.68
N ALA A 338 12.73 -6.61 9.25
CA ALA A 338 13.93 -7.41 9.00
C ALA A 338 14.24 -8.42 10.13
N GLU A 339 13.42 -8.46 11.17
CA GLU A 339 13.33 -9.53 12.16
C GLU A 339 12.02 -10.33 11.89
#